data_a352505a074a93f922b5408eb7c4a57d
#
_entry.id   a352505a074a93f922b5408eb7c4a57d
#
_cell.length_a   1.000
_cell.length_b   1.000
_cell.length_c   1.000
_cell.angle_alpha   90.00
_cell.angle_beta   90.00
_cell.angle_gamma   90.00
#
_symmetry.space_group_name_H-M   'P 1'
#
loop_
_entity.id
_entity.type
_entity.pdbx_description
1 polymer ?
#
loop_
_entity_poly.entity_id
_entity_poly.type
_entity_poly.pdbx_seq_one_letter_code
_entity_poly.pdbx_strand_id
1 'polypeptide(L)'
;MIKLNKLLSISSEALSMHPSDAAQSLRCPNKLKALLEMRNGFIAFESALVVFPTRKSKGVPGILEWNDLNGWRNVYQDVVSPEDFCFAHDLFGGQFVITKSGVIHMDPETGHVMPYADSIEGWAERLLDHYAEDTAWGLGHEWQMIHGSLPPHMRLLPKLPFVLGGEYEVDNLIAVECHEAMNYWGQLYNAIKGVSDGEVVTLDGWLA
;
A
#
# COMPACT_ATOMS: atom_id res chain seq x y z
N MET A 1 5.74 19.35 -10.77
CA MET A 1 5.03 18.19 -11.42
C MET A 1 5.87 17.44 -12.49
N ILE A 2 7.19 17.68 -12.53
CA ILE A 2 8.10 17.00 -13.47
C ILE A 2 8.31 15.53 -13.09
N LYS A 3 8.51 15.27 -11.80
CA LYS A 3 8.75 13.91 -11.29
C LYS A 3 7.49 13.06 -11.31
N LEU A 4 6.36 13.64 -10.94
CA LEU A 4 5.07 12.96 -11.05
C LEU A 4 4.76 12.57 -12.51
N ASN A 5 4.96 13.47 -13.48
CA ASN A 5 4.78 13.16 -14.89
C ASN A 5 5.72 12.01 -15.34
N LYS A 6 6.96 11.98 -14.84
CA LYS A 6 7.91 10.90 -15.14
C LYS A 6 7.41 9.58 -14.54
N LEU A 7 6.96 9.56 -13.29
CA LEU A 7 6.39 8.36 -12.68
C LEU A 7 5.16 7.86 -13.48
N LEU A 8 4.27 8.78 -13.87
CA LEU A 8 3.11 8.41 -14.69
C LEU A 8 3.51 7.87 -16.07
N SER A 9 4.60 8.36 -16.67
CA SER A 9 5.05 7.88 -17.99
C SER A 9 5.57 6.44 -17.99
N ILE A 10 5.98 5.92 -16.84
CA ILE A 10 6.48 4.54 -16.68
C ILE A 10 5.47 3.63 -15.98
N SER A 11 4.31 4.15 -15.59
CA SER A 11 3.23 3.40 -14.95
C SER A 11 2.20 2.92 -15.97
N SER A 12 1.30 2.03 -15.52
CA SER A 12 0.18 1.55 -16.35
C SER A 12 -0.75 2.69 -16.77
N GLU A 13 -1.59 2.43 -17.76
CA GLU A 13 -2.77 3.25 -18.00
C GLU A 13 -3.66 3.34 -16.78
N ALA A 14 -4.57 4.33 -16.75
CA ALA A 14 -5.52 4.51 -15.66
C ALA A 14 -6.29 3.21 -15.37
N LEU A 15 -6.39 2.85 -14.10
CA LEU A 15 -7.17 1.69 -13.66
C LEU A 15 -8.66 1.92 -13.88
N SER A 16 -9.14 3.13 -13.64
CA SER A 16 -10.54 3.50 -13.85
C SER A 16 -10.68 4.58 -14.91
N MET A 17 -11.51 4.31 -15.91
CA MET A 17 -11.82 5.24 -17.02
C MET A 17 -12.90 6.26 -16.67
N HIS A 18 -13.47 6.22 -15.44
CA HIS A 18 -14.49 7.16 -15.04
C HIS A 18 -13.92 8.58 -14.86
N PRO A 19 -14.60 9.61 -15.42
CA PRO A 19 -14.11 10.98 -15.38
C PRO A 19 -13.94 11.54 -13.97
N SER A 20 -13.22 12.62 -13.89
CA SER A 20 -12.86 13.43 -12.73
C SER A 20 -14.00 13.83 -11.78
N ASP A 21 -15.26 13.76 -12.20
CA ASP A 21 -16.41 14.09 -11.35
C ASP A 21 -16.45 13.25 -10.07
N ALA A 22 -15.97 12.01 -10.15
CA ALA A 22 -15.80 11.17 -8.98
C ALA A 22 -14.71 11.70 -8.04
N ALA A 23 -13.60 12.20 -8.57
CA ALA A 23 -12.51 12.77 -7.77
C ALA A 23 -12.94 14.10 -7.12
N GLN A 24 -13.69 14.95 -7.82
CA GLN A 24 -14.19 16.22 -7.27
C GLN A 24 -15.19 16.04 -6.13
N SER A 25 -16.01 15.00 -6.18
CA SER A 25 -16.97 14.67 -5.12
C SER A 25 -16.32 14.00 -3.90
N LEU A 26 -15.07 13.54 -4.00
CA LEU A 26 -14.36 12.89 -2.90
C LEU A 26 -14.07 13.90 -1.78
N ARG A 27 -14.36 13.51 -0.55
CA ARG A 27 -13.89 14.20 0.66
C ARG A 27 -12.44 13.84 0.95
N CYS A 28 -11.53 14.12 0.02
CA CYS A 28 -10.12 13.87 0.15
C CYS A 28 -9.29 15.13 -0.13
N PRO A 29 -8.01 15.17 0.26
CA PRO A 29 -7.14 16.33 0.02
C PRO A 29 -7.05 16.71 -1.46
N ASN A 30 -7.05 18.03 -1.77
CA ASN A 30 -6.98 18.53 -3.15
C ASN A 30 -5.75 18.03 -3.93
N LYS A 31 -4.64 17.82 -3.23
CA LYS A 31 -3.42 17.25 -3.83
C LYS A 31 -3.64 15.83 -4.37
N LEU A 32 -4.44 15.04 -3.66
CA LEU A 32 -4.81 13.68 -4.08
C LEU A 32 -5.82 13.74 -5.25
N LYS A 33 -6.79 14.66 -5.20
CA LYS A 33 -7.70 14.87 -6.35
C LYS A 33 -6.94 15.16 -7.63
N ALA A 34 -5.96 16.07 -7.57
CA ALA A 34 -5.13 16.41 -8.72
C ALA A 34 -4.37 15.20 -9.29
N LEU A 35 -3.83 14.33 -8.43
CA LEU A 35 -3.20 13.07 -8.87
C LEU A 35 -4.21 12.17 -9.61
N LEU A 36 -5.40 11.96 -9.03
CA LEU A 36 -6.44 11.10 -9.60
C LEU A 36 -7.06 11.68 -10.88
N GLU A 37 -7.07 13.01 -11.04
CA GLU A 37 -7.44 13.68 -12.28
C GLU A 37 -6.41 13.48 -13.39
N MET A 38 -5.10 13.45 -13.05
CA MET A 38 -4.04 13.15 -14.01
C MET A 38 -4.06 11.67 -14.43
N ARG A 39 -4.26 10.75 -13.46
CA ARG A 39 -4.40 9.31 -13.69
C ARG A 39 -5.21 8.67 -12.58
N ASN A 40 -6.38 8.15 -12.93
CA ASN A 40 -7.34 7.59 -11.98
C ASN A 40 -6.96 6.16 -11.55
N GLY A 41 -6.03 6.07 -10.59
CA GLY A 41 -5.39 4.85 -10.16
C GLY A 41 -4.43 4.29 -11.23
N PHE A 42 -3.34 3.69 -10.81
CA PHE A 42 -2.36 3.10 -11.71
C PHE A 42 -1.47 2.09 -10.97
N ILE A 43 -0.74 1.31 -11.75
CA ILE A 43 0.24 0.34 -11.29
C ILE A 43 1.61 0.79 -11.76
N ALA A 44 2.63 0.69 -10.92
CA ALA A 44 4.02 0.89 -11.32
C ALA A 44 4.90 -0.23 -10.74
N PHE A 45 6.10 -0.35 -11.31
CA PHE A 45 7.12 -1.28 -10.84
C PHE A 45 6.59 -2.72 -10.72
N GLU A 46 5.96 -3.24 -11.81
CA GLU A 46 5.47 -4.63 -11.86
C GLU A 46 4.54 -5.01 -10.70
N SER A 47 3.55 -4.18 -10.41
CA SER A 47 2.62 -4.32 -9.28
C SER A 47 3.23 -4.11 -7.87
N ALA A 48 4.52 -3.76 -7.77
CA ALA A 48 5.11 -3.40 -6.48
C ALA A 48 4.57 -2.07 -5.92
N LEU A 49 3.97 -1.22 -6.77
CA LEU A 49 3.22 -0.05 -6.36
C LEU A 49 1.85 -0.04 -7.02
N VAL A 50 0.79 0.15 -6.24
CA VAL A 50 -0.57 0.37 -6.73
C VAL A 50 -1.15 1.63 -6.10
N VAL A 51 -1.57 2.58 -6.94
CA VAL A 51 -2.33 3.77 -6.54
C VAL A 51 -3.82 3.48 -6.74
N PHE A 52 -4.62 3.68 -5.70
CA PHE A 52 -6.04 3.35 -5.71
C PHE A 52 -6.85 4.26 -6.64
N PRO A 53 -7.73 3.68 -7.48
CA PRO A 53 -8.66 4.45 -8.30
C PRO A 53 -9.81 5.04 -7.46
N THR A 54 -10.55 5.98 -8.01
CA THR A 54 -11.77 6.54 -7.36
C THR A 54 -12.87 5.50 -7.13
N ARG A 55 -12.92 4.47 -7.98
CA ARG A 55 -13.88 3.35 -7.90
C ARG A 55 -13.17 2.03 -8.15
N LYS A 56 -13.69 0.95 -7.57
CA LYS A 56 -13.17 -0.41 -7.78
C LYS A 56 -13.02 -0.72 -9.27
N SER A 57 -11.83 -1.19 -9.64
CA SER A 57 -11.50 -1.52 -11.02
C SER A 57 -10.41 -2.59 -11.07
N LYS A 58 -10.55 -3.57 -11.97
CA LYS A 58 -9.60 -4.70 -12.14
C LYS A 58 -9.29 -5.41 -10.81
N GLY A 59 -10.27 -5.52 -9.92
CA GLY A 59 -10.11 -6.09 -8.58
C GLY A 59 -9.55 -5.12 -7.53
N VAL A 60 -8.86 -4.04 -7.95
CA VAL A 60 -8.33 -3.02 -7.02
C VAL A 60 -9.49 -2.23 -6.41
N PRO A 61 -9.57 -2.10 -5.07
CA PRO A 61 -10.64 -1.37 -4.40
C PRO A 61 -10.62 0.12 -4.76
N GLY A 62 -11.79 0.75 -4.68
CA GLY A 62 -11.88 2.20 -4.79
C GLY A 62 -11.32 2.88 -3.55
N ILE A 63 -10.75 4.08 -3.72
CA ILE A 63 -10.06 4.79 -2.64
C ILE A 63 -10.95 5.07 -1.41
N LEU A 64 -12.25 5.28 -1.57
CA LEU A 64 -13.18 5.45 -0.43
C LEU A 64 -13.46 4.13 0.26
N GLU A 65 -13.62 3.04 -0.50
CA GLU A 65 -13.75 1.68 0.02
C GLU A 65 -12.51 1.31 0.84
N TRP A 66 -11.31 1.59 0.30
CA TRP A 66 -10.04 1.33 0.98
C TRP A 66 -9.87 2.11 2.29
N ASN A 67 -10.37 3.34 2.33
CA ASN A 67 -10.30 4.21 3.49
C ASN A 67 -11.53 4.15 4.41
N ASP A 68 -12.38 3.11 4.29
CA ASP A 68 -13.50 2.91 5.22
C ASP A 68 -12.95 2.65 6.63
N LEU A 69 -13.36 3.50 7.58
CA LEU A 69 -12.95 3.42 8.98
C LEU A 69 -13.52 2.20 9.71
N ASN A 70 -14.55 1.55 9.16
CA ASN A 70 -15.10 0.30 9.67
C ASN A 70 -14.41 -0.96 9.10
N GLY A 71 -13.53 -0.78 8.11
CA GLY A 71 -12.72 -1.84 7.53
C GLY A 71 -11.40 -2.06 8.27
N TRP A 72 -10.36 -2.47 7.55
CA TRP A 72 -9.02 -2.70 8.08
C TRP A 72 -8.45 -1.50 8.85
N ARG A 73 -8.80 -0.27 8.48
CA ARG A 73 -8.36 0.96 9.15
C ARG A 73 -8.79 1.06 10.61
N ASN A 74 -9.85 0.36 11.01
CA ASN A 74 -10.28 0.33 12.41
C ASN A 74 -9.19 -0.21 13.36
N VAL A 75 -8.37 -1.12 12.87
CA VAL A 75 -7.25 -1.69 13.64
C VAL A 75 -6.13 -0.68 13.87
N TYR A 76 -5.89 0.21 12.90
CA TYR A 76 -4.78 1.18 12.89
C TYR A 76 -5.22 2.61 13.21
N GLN A 77 -6.34 2.81 13.91
CA GLN A 77 -6.86 4.16 14.21
C GLN A 77 -5.98 4.96 15.18
N ASP A 78 -5.10 4.30 15.91
CA ASP A 78 -4.05 4.92 16.74
C ASP A 78 -2.76 5.22 15.96
N VAL A 79 -2.64 4.74 14.72
CA VAL A 79 -1.49 4.91 13.82
C VAL A 79 -1.78 5.93 12.72
N VAL A 80 -2.93 5.80 12.06
CA VAL A 80 -3.35 6.67 10.95
C VAL A 80 -4.65 7.39 11.30
N SER A 81 -4.58 8.74 11.35
CA SER A 81 -5.75 9.56 11.68
C SER A 81 -6.93 9.33 10.73
N PRO A 82 -8.19 9.38 11.21
CA PRO A 82 -9.37 9.32 10.36
C PRO A 82 -9.41 10.37 9.24
N GLU A 83 -8.69 11.50 9.40
CA GLU A 83 -8.62 12.57 8.42
C GLU A 83 -7.59 12.32 7.31
N ASP A 84 -6.67 11.36 7.52
CA ASP A 84 -5.60 11.03 6.59
C ASP A 84 -6.08 10.00 5.55
N PHE A 85 -5.49 10.00 4.36
CA PHE A 85 -5.88 9.14 3.25
C PHE A 85 -4.76 8.21 2.79
N CYS A 86 -4.98 6.91 2.92
CA CYS A 86 -4.18 5.88 2.26
C CYS A 86 -4.50 5.91 0.76
N PHE A 87 -3.56 6.31 -0.08
CA PHE A 87 -3.80 6.50 -1.50
C PHE A 87 -3.06 5.51 -2.40
N ALA A 88 -2.06 4.84 -1.86
CA ALA A 88 -1.30 3.80 -2.54
C ALA A 88 -0.76 2.79 -1.54
N HIS A 89 -0.40 1.61 -2.02
CA HIS A 89 0.31 0.60 -1.24
C HIS A 89 1.49 0.00 -2.02
N ASP A 90 2.49 -0.47 -1.28
CA ASP A 90 3.63 -1.22 -1.80
C ASP A 90 3.31 -2.71 -1.97
N LEU A 91 4.35 -3.52 -2.27
CA LEU A 91 4.26 -4.95 -2.50
C LEU A 91 3.66 -5.74 -1.32
N PHE A 92 4.00 -5.37 -0.10
CA PHE A 92 3.56 -6.04 1.14
C PHE A 92 2.31 -5.42 1.77
N GLY A 93 1.76 -4.38 1.14
CA GLY A 93 0.62 -3.64 1.68
C GLY A 93 1.02 -2.48 2.59
N GLY A 94 2.30 -2.10 2.64
CA GLY A 94 2.74 -0.85 3.25
C GLY A 94 2.04 0.35 2.63
N GLN A 95 1.48 1.24 3.46
CA GLN A 95 0.57 2.28 3.02
C GLN A 95 1.27 3.61 2.81
N PHE A 96 1.13 4.20 1.62
CA PHE A 96 1.43 5.62 1.41
C PHE A 96 0.19 6.43 1.78
N VAL A 97 0.36 7.29 2.79
CA VAL A 97 -0.73 8.04 3.39
C VAL A 97 -0.50 9.53 3.21
N ILE A 98 -1.48 10.23 2.64
CA ILE A 98 -1.44 11.69 2.55
C ILE A 98 -2.04 12.30 3.81
N THR A 99 -1.26 13.17 4.45
CA THR A 99 -1.59 13.88 5.68
C THR A 99 -1.62 15.40 5.44
N LYS A 100 -1.91 16.16 6.49
CA LYS A 100 -1.79 17.63 6.46
C LYS A 100 -0.34 18.11 6.23
N SER A 101 0.64 17.36 6.73
CA SER A 101 2.07 17.72 6.68
C SER A 101 2.83 17.16 5.47
N GLY A 102 2.24 16.25 4.70
CA GLY A 102 2.91 15.61 3.57
C GLY A 102 2.45 14.17 3.37
N VAL A 103 3.34 13.34 2.88
CA VAL A 103 3.15 11.90 2.71
C VAL A 103 3.97 11.15 3.76
N ILE A 104 3.34 10.20 4.41
CA ILE A 104 4.00 9.24 5.31
C ILE A 104 3.90 7.84 4.70
N HIS A 105 4.79 6.95 5.11
CA HIS A 105 4.69 5.51 4.87
C HIS A 105 4.38 4.81 6.18
N MET A 106 3.39 3.92 6.19
CA MET A 106 2.99 3.08 7.31
C MET A 106 3.25 1.63 6.97
N ASP A 107 4.07 0.98 7.78
CA ASP A 107 4.26 -0.46 7.76
C ASP A 107 3.08 -1.14 8.48
N PRO A 108 2.27 -1.98 7.81
CA PRO A 108 1.14 -2.62 8.46
C PRO A 108 1.54 -3.76 9.39
N GLU A 109 2.72 -4.35 9.24
CA GLU A 109 3.22 -5.42 10.09
C GLU A 109 3.42 -4.94 11.53
N THR A 110 4.06 -3.78 11.69
CA THR A 110 4.45 -3.23 12.99
C THR A 110 3.65 -2.00 13.41
N GLY A 111 2.91 -1.39 12.49
CA GLY A 111 2.28 -0.08 12.69
C GLY A 111 3.29 1.07 12.68
N HIS A 112 4.56 0.82 12.34
CA HIS A 112 5.58 1.86 12.28
C HIS A 112 5.27 2.88 11.19
N VAL A 113 5.39 4.16 11.53
CA VAL A 113 5.13 5.29 10.63
C VAL A 113 6.40 6.11 10.47
N MET A 114 6.75 6.42 9.22
CA MET A 114 7.86 7.30 8.90
C MET A 114 7.45 8.42 7.95
N PRO A 115 7.97 9.65 8.12
CA PRO A 115 7.85 10.69 7.10
C PRO A 115 8.45 10.20 5.77
N TYR A 116 7.71 10.40 4.68
CA TYR A 116 8.16 9.93 3.37
C TYR A 116 8.51 11.08 2.42
N ALA A 117 7.60 12.05 2.28
CA ALA A 117 7.82 13.25 1.45
C ALA A 117 6.91 14.40 1.88
N ASP A 118 7.29 15.64 1.55
CA ASP A 118 6.50 16.83 1.88
C ASP A 118 5.30 17.04 0.92
N SER A 119 5.27 16.31 -0.19
CA SER A 119 4.25 16.47 -1.24
C SER A 119 4.14 15.23 -2.13
N ILE A 120 3.07 15.16 -2.94
CA ILE A 120 2.92 14.13 -3.99
C ILE A 120 4.05 14.21 -5.03
N GLU A 121 4.57 15.39 -5.34
CA GLU A 121 5.72 15.54 -6.22
C GLU A 121 6.99 14.95 -5.60
N GLY A 122 7.26 15.25 -4.32
CA GLY A 122 8.37 14.67 -3.57
C GLY A 122 8.24 13.16 -3.37
N TRP A 123 7.00 12.67 -3.16
CA TRP A 123 6.72 11.23 -3.14
C TRP A 123 7.09 10.55 -4.47
N ALA A 124 6.70 11.15 -5.60
CA ALA A 124 7.06 10.63 -6.92
C ALA A 124 8.57 10.70 -7.19
N GLU A 125 9.25 11.76 -6.71
CA GLU A 125 10.71 11.89 -6.81
C GLU A 125 11.41 10.77 -6.06
N ARG A 126 11.09 10.59 -4.78
CA ARG A 126 11.70 9.55 -3.95
C ARG A 126 11.45 8.15 -4.51
N LEU A 127 10.24 7.85 -4.96
CA LEU A 127 9.94 6.57 -5.62
C LEU A 127 10.78 6.34 -6.88
N LEU A 128 10.99 7.37 -7.71
CA LEU A 128 11.81 7.24 -8.91
C LEU A 128 13.29 6.96 -8.59
N ASP A 129 13.77 7.46 -7.47
CA ASP A 129 15.15 7.32 -7.04
C ASP A 129 15.39 6.04 -6.21
N HIS A 130 14.38 5.55 -5.48
CA HIS A 130 14.49 4.47 -4.48
C HIS A 130 13.39 3.40 -4.57
N TYR A 131 12.75 3.21 -5.74
CA TYR A 131 11.60 2.30 -5.86
C TYR A 131 11.91 0.86 -5.45
N ALA A 132 13.14 0.39 -5.68
CA ALA A 132 13.51 -0.99 -5.39
C ALA A 132 13.41 -1.29 -3.87
N GLU A 133 13.90 -0.36 -3.06
CA GLU A 133 13.85 -0.46 -1.60
C GLU A 133 12.45 -0.10 -1.06
N ASP A 134 11.92 1.05 -1.51
CA ASP A 134 10.68 1.63 -0.97
C ASP A 134 9.41 0.84 -1.35
N THR A 135 9.48 -0.05 -2.35
CA THR A 135 8.35 -0.89 -2.77
C THR A 135 8.65 -2.39 -2.73
N ALA A 136 9.85 -2.79 -2.30
CA ALA A 136 10.33 -4.16 -2.35
C ALA A 136 10.28 -4.80 -3.77
N TRP A 137 10.44 -3.98 -4.81
CA TRP A 137 10.31 -4.41 -6.21
C TRP A 137 11.20 -5.61 -6.55
N GLY A 138 12.44 -5.65 -6.08
CA GLY A 138 13.38 -6.74 -6.40
C GLY A 138 12.81 -8.11 -6.03
N LEU A 139 12.31 -8.24 -4.80
CA LEU A 139 11.70 -9.49 -4.31
C LEU A 139 10.39 -9.80 -5.05
N GLY A 140 9.59 -8.78 -5.36
CA GLY A 140 8.38 -8.92 -6.16
C GLY A 140 8.67 -9.38 -7.60
N HIS A 141 9.75 -8.89 -8.21
CA HIS A 141 10.21 -9.32 -9.52
C HIS A 141 10.63 -10.80 -9.51
N GLU A 142 11.46 -11.20 -8.56
CA GLU A 142 11.89 -12.59 -8.40
C GLU A 142 10.70 -13.53 -8.17
N TRP A 143 9.74 -13.14 -7.33
CA TRP A 143 8.53 -13.92 -7.11
C TRP A 143 7.73 -14.11 -8.41
N GLN A 144 7.57 -13.05 -9.20
CA GLN A 144 6.83 -13.07 -10.46
C GLN A 144 7.54 -13.90 -11.55
N MET A 145 8.86 -13.96 -11.55
CA MET A 145 9.61 -14.83 -12.45
C MET A 145 9.30 -16.32 -12.23
N ILE A 146 8.92 -16.70 -11.01
CA ILE A 146 8.59 -18.09 -10.65
C ILE A 146 7.09 -18.37 -10.77
N HIS A 147 6.25 -17.43 -10.30
CA HIS A 147 4.81 -17.65 -10.11
C HIS A 147 3.94 -16.98 -11.19
N GLY A 148 4.53 -16.15 -12.06
CA GLY A 148 3.82 -15.32 -13.03
C GLY A 148 3.43 -13.95 -12.45
N SER A 149 2.82 -13.11 -13.29
CA SER A 149 2.50 -11.73 -12.95
C SER A 149 1.58 -11.62 -11.72
N LEU A 150 1.94 -10.77 -10.78
CA LEU A 150 1.13 -10.48 -9.59
C LEU A 150 -0.08 -9.60 -10.00
N PRO A 151 -1.32 -10.09 -9.83
CA PRO A 151 -2.50 -9.27 -10.07
C PRO A 151 -2.53 -8.02 -9.18
N PRO A 152 -3.00 -6.86 -9.68
CA PRO A 152 -2.88 -5.59 -8.96
C PRO A 152 -3.71 -5.52 -7.67
N HIS A 153 -4.69 -6.39 -7.48
CA HIS A 153 -5.46 -6.51 -6.25
C HIS A 153 -4.88 -7.50 -5.24
N MET A 154 -3.74 -8.13 -5.57
CA MET A 154 -3.04 -9.04 -4.66
C MET A 154 -1.82 -8.37 -4.06
N ARG A 155 -1.48 -8.75 -2.82
CA ARG A 155 -0.22 -8.38 -2.15
C ARG A 155 0.52 -9.64 -1.77
N LEU A 156 1.84 -9.53 -1.61
CA LEU A 156 2.63 -10.64 -1.10
C LEU A 156 2.68 -10.56 0.42
N LEU A 157 2.37 -11.66 1.09
CA LEU A 157 2.53 -11.80 2.53
C LEU A 157 3.57 -12.87 2.84
N PRO A 158 4.38 -12.68 3.88
CA PRO A 158 5.28 -13.73 4.35
C PRO A 158 4.50 -14.85 5.04
N LYS A 159 4.83 -16.10 4.73
CA LYS A 159 4.28 -17.29 5.43
C LYS A 159 4.64 -17.28 6.91
N LEU A 160 5.87 -16.85 7.22
CA LEU A 160 6.30 -16.46 8.56
C LEU A 160 6.57 -14.96 8.55
N PRO A 161 5.87 -14.15 9.37
CA PRO A 161 6.07 -12.71 9.43
C PRO A 161 7.54 -12.31 9.65
N PHE A 162 7.97 -11.21 9.02
CA PHE A 162 9.35 -10.75 9.10
C PHE A 162 9.75 -10.38 10.54
N VAL A 163 8.86 -9.71 11.27
CA VAL A 163 9.07 -9.34 12.69
C VAL A 163 9.20 -10.56 13.61
N LEU A 164 8.71 -11.72 13.18
CA LEU A 164 8.82 -12.98 13.91
C LEU A 164 9.97 -13.87 13.39
N GLY A 165 10.87 -13.31 12.59
CA GLY A 165 12.06 -14.00 12.07
C GLY A 165 11.86 -14.66 10.70
N GLY A 166 10.81 -14.32 9.97
CA GLY A 166 10.63 -14.75 8.59
C GLY A 166 11.74 -14.21 7.67
N GLU A 167 12.23 -15.03 6.78
CA GLU A 167 13.28 -14.66 5.84
C GLU A 167 12.69 -13.77 4.72
N TYR A 168 13.49 -12.79 4.26
CA TYR A 168 13.14 -11.88 3.17
C TYR A 168 13.47 -12.54 1.82
N GLU A 169 12.79 -13.66 1.54
CA GLU A 169 13.01 -14.54 0.40
C GLU A 169 11.70 -14.96 -0.26
N VAL A 170 11.76 -15.31 -1.55
CA VAL A 170 10.58 -15.69 -2.36
C VAL A 170 9.83 -16.88 -1.77
N ASP A 171 10.55 -17.87 -1.24
CA ASP A 171 9.95 -19.08 -0.66
C ASP A 171 9.11 -18.80 0.59
N ASN A 172 9.36 -17.69 1.26
CA ASN A 172 8.54 -17.22 2.39
C ASN A 172 7.29 -16.43 1.97
N LEU A 173 7.03 -16.22 0.67
CA LEU A 173 5.96 -15.35 0.21
C LEU A 173 4.79 -16.11 -0.41
N ILE A 174 3.59 -15.57 -0.19
CA ILE A 174 2.34 -16.02 -0.82
C ILE A 174 1.51 -14.81 -1.25
N ALA A 175 0.83 -14.92 -2.41
CA ALA A 175 -0.06 -13.88 -2.89
C ALA A 175 -1.44 -13.98 -2.19
N VAL A 176 -1.90 -12.87 -1.61
CA VAL A 176 -3.17 -12.74 -0.88
C VAL A 176 -3.94 -11.53 -1.40
N GLU A 177 -5.26 -11.58 -1.41
CA GLU A 177 -6.10 -10.43 -1.78
C GLU A 177 -5.84 -9.26 -0.82
N CYS A 178 -5.80 -8.02 -1.33
CA CYS A 178 -5.28 -6.88 -0.58
C CYS A 178 -6.07 -6.55 0.71
N HIS A 179 -7.41 -6.71 0.75
CA HIS A 179 -8.16 -6.54 2.00
C HIS A 179 -7.88 -7.68 2.99
N GLU A 180 -7.77 -8.90 2.47
CA GLU A 180 -7.42 -10.06 3.30
C GLU A 180 -6.00 -9.91 3.86
N ALA A 181 -5.06 -9.44 3.04
CA ALA A 181 -3.71 -9.10 3.47
C ALA A 181 -3.71 -8.09 4.64
N MET A 182 -4.49 -7.02 4.54
CA MET A 182 -4.61 -6.05 5.63
C MET A 182 -5.29 -6.62 6.88
N ASN A 183 -6.18 -7.61 6.75
CA ASN A 183 -6.77 -8.30 7.89
C ASN A 183 -5.73 -9.17 8.61
N TYR A 184 -4.90 -9.90 7.86
CA TYR A 184 -3.77 -10.66 8.43
C TYR A 184 -2.78 -9.74 9.14
N TRP A 185 -2.35 -8.66 8.49
CA TRP A 185 -1.48 -7.66 9.11
C TRP A 185 -2.09 -7.07 10.38
N GLY A 186 -3.39 -6.75 10.37
CA GLY A 186 -4.10 -6.24 11.55
C GLY A 186 -4.14 -7.22 12.71
N GLN A 187 -4.26 -8.52 12.44
CA GLN A 187 -4.17 -9.56 13.48
C GLN A 187 -2.76 -9.60 14.08
N LEU A 188 -1.73 -9.60 13.24
CA LEU A 188 -0.34 -9.58 13.70
C LEU A 188 -0.04 -8.32 14.52
N TYR A 189 -0.37 -7.13 13.99
CA TYR A 189 -0.19 -5.86 14.70
C TYR A 189 -0.81 -5.88 16.10
N ASN A 190 -2.05 -6.34 16.22
CA ASN A 190 -2.71 -6.45 17.53
C ASN A 190 -2.02 -7.47 18.44
N ALA A 191 -1.47 -8.55 17.90
CA ALA A 191 -0.80 -9.58 18.67
C ALA A 191 0.57 -9.13 19.21
N ILE A 192 1.31 -8.32 18.45
CA ILE A 192 2.66 -7.85 18.83
C ILE A 192 2.65 -6.49 19.53
N LYS A 193 1.57 -5.73 19.40
CA LYS A 193 1.45 -4.40 20.00
C LYS A 193 1.60 -4.47 21.53
N GLY A 194 2.65 -3.83 22.03
CA GLY A 194 2.97 -3.81 23.46
C GLY A 194 3.67 -5.06 23.99
N VAL A 195 4.02 -6.01 23.13
CA VAL A 195 4.88 -7.16 23.47
C VAL A 195 6.33 -6.69 23.48
N SER A 196 7.12 -7.17 24.46
CA SER A 196 8.56 -6.84 24.55
C SER A 196 9.37 -7.72 23.60
N ASP A 197 10.52 -7.20 23.14
CA ASP A 197 11.43 -7.96 22.29
C ASP A 197 11.84 -9.30 22.94
N GLY A 198 11.73 -10.37 22.19
CA GLY A 198 12.07 -11.73 22.62
C GLY A 198 10.94 -12.50 23.34
N GLU A 199 9.78 -11.89 23.53
CA GLU A 199 8.60 -12.63 24.00
C GLU A 199 7.99 -13.47 22.88
N VAL A 200 7.39 -14.61 23.25
CA VAL A 200 6.76 -15.53 22.29
C VAL A 200 5.37 -15.02 21.92
N VAL A 201 5.15 -14.82 20.64
CA VAL A 201 3.84 -14.48 20.07
C VAL A 201 3.26 -15.70 19.35
N THR A 202 2.02 -16.04 19.63
CA THR A 202 1.28 -17.09 18.92
C THR A 202 0.27 -16.43 17.98
N LEU A 203 0.31 -16.79 16.71
CA LEU A 203 -0.65 -16.33 15.69
C LEU A 203 -1.55 -17.49 15.30
N ASP A 204 -2.76 -17.53 15.88
CA ASP A 204 -3.76 -18.52 15.51
C ASP A 204 -4.36 -18.14 14.14
N GLY A 205 -4.27 -19.08 13.17
CA GLY A 205 -4.88 -18.89 11.85
C GLY A 205 -4.11 -17.94 10.89
N TRP A 206 -2.84 -17.67 11.12
CA TRP A 206 -2.00 -16.94 10.16
C TRP A 206 -1.90 -17.73 8.86
N LEU A 207 -2.46 -17.18 7.76
CA LEU A 207 -2.48 -17.78 6.42
C LEU A 207 -3.02 -19.24 6.40
N ALA A 208 -3.95 -19.57 7.32
CA ALA A 208 -4.57 -20.90 7.43
C ALA A 208 -5.58 -21.17 6.31
#